data_3c23fb29ab70fa72affbf38971be4d92
#
_entry.id   3c23fb29ab70fa72affbf38971be4d92
#
_cell.length_a   1.000
_cell.length_b   1.000
_cell.length_c   1.000
_cell.angle_alpha   90.00
_cell.angle_beta   90.00
_cell.angle_gamma   90.00
#
_symmetry.space_group_name_H-M   'P 1'
#
loop_
_entity.id
_entity.type
_entity.pdbx_description
1 polymer ?
#
loop_
_entity_poly.entity_id
_entity_poly.type
_entity_poly.pdbx_seq_one_letter_code
_entity_poly.pdbx_strand_id
1 'polypeptide(L)'
;MRLDLLRGPFGPLLAAFLMFYTSQYLPIPLFPLLWVRDLRLTDGAISIGNSLFYLTNLLSSMLLDRAIARLGNHRLLFLRGLTYGLYPILQSFSQDVTLFWIASIGGGFVWAMVSGTLFNRLMERVPENDRPAHMALHNIVLNGGILLGSMAGPGLASRMGLRKTLLFAGFLRVAAGALLGLWG
;
A
#
# COMPACT_ATOMS: atom_id res chain seq x y z
N MET A 1 -9.90 26.92 -0.11
CA MET A 1 -8.91 25.80 -0.10
C MET A 1 -7.52 26.36 0.18
N ARG A 2 -6.80 25.83 1.17
CA ARG A 2 -5.50 26.33 1.64
C ARG A 2 -4.35 25.79 0.77
N LEU A 3 -4.25 26.27 -0.49
CA LEU A 3 -3.18 25.85 -1.42
C LEU A 3 -1.78 26.36 -1.02
N ASP A 4 -1.73 27.34 -0.14
CA ASP A 4 -0.50 27.83 0.48
C ASP A 4 0.29 26.71 1.19
N LEU A 5 -0.41 25.72 1.76
CA LEU A 5 0.21 24.58 2.42
C LEU A 5 1.04 23.68 1.48
N LEU A 6 0.78 23.70 0.17
CA LEU A 6 1.57 22.98 -0.83
C LEU A 6 2.99 23.56 -1.00
N ARG A 7 3.17 24.85 -0.70
CA ARG A 7 4.47 25.53 -0.78
C ARG A 7 5.28 25.41 0.52
N GLY A 8 4.65 24.93 1.58
CA GLY A 8 5.27 24.73 2.88
C GLY A 8 5.90 23.35 3.05
N PRO A 9 6.39 23.03 4.25
CA PRO A 9 7.00 21.71 4.58
C PRO A 9 6.04 20.53 4.44
N PHE A 10 4.73 20.78 4.35
CA PHE A 10 3.71 19.76 4.12
C PHE A 10 3.62 19.32 2.64
N GLY A 11 4.05 20.16 1.69
CA GLY A 11 4.03 19.85 0.26
C GLY A 11 4.86 18.60 -0.14
N PRO A 12 6.14 18.50 0.24
CA PRO A 12 6.95 17.31 -0.01
C PRO A 12 6.35 16.03 0.58
N LEU A 13 5.76 16.10 1.77
CA LEU A 13 5.07 14.98 2.40
C LEU A 13 3.85 14.54 1.57
N LEU A 14 3.05 15.49 1.09
CA LEU A 14 1.91 15.20 0.20
C LEU A 14 2.37 14.56 -1.12
N ALA A 15 3.48 15.00 -1.71
CA ALA A 15 4.05 14.38 -2.90
C ALA A 15 4.49 12.92 -2.65
N ALA A 16 5.11 12.66 -1.50
CA ALA A 16 5.46 11.30 -1.07
C ALA A 16 4.21 10.42 -0.86
N PHE A 17 3.16 10.97 -0.26
CA PHE A 17 1.86 10.28 -0.14
C PHE A 17 1.22 10.01 -1.50
N LEU A 18 1.25 10.96 -2.44
CA LEU A 18 0.72 10.76 -3.80
C LEU A 18 1.43 9.59 -4.48
N MET A 19 2.76 9.56 -4.45
CA MET A 19 3.55 8.47 -5.00
C MET A 19 3.22 7.14 -4.31
N PHE A 20 3.10 7.14 -2.99
CA PHE A 20 2.74 5.96 -2.21
C PHE A 20 1.36 5.43 -2.61
N TYR A 21 0.32 6.27 -2.64
CA TYR A 21 -1.03 5.85 -3.00
C TYR A 21 -1.12 5.42 -4.47
N THR A 22 -0.45 6.12 -5.39
CA THR A 22 -0.38 5.69 -6.80
C THR A 22 0.23 4.30 -6.91
N SER A 23 1.35 4.03 -6.24
CA SER A 23 1.99 2.72 -6.24
C SER A 23 1.12 1.63 -5.59
N GLN A 24 0.36 2.01 -4.57
CA GLN A 24 -0.58 1.10 -3.88
C GLN A 24 -1.74 0.68 -4.76
N TYR A 25 -2.35 1.63 -5.45
CA TYR A 25 -3.58 1.37 -6.22
C TYR A 25 -3.31 0.86 -7.64
N LEU A 26 -2.08 0.93 -8.13
CA LEU A 26 -1.68 0.40 -9.43
C LEU A 26 -1.98 -1.11 -9.59
N PRO A 27 -1.63 -2.01 -8.66
CA PRO A 27 -1.90 -3.44 -8.82
C PRO A 27 -3.32 -3.86 -8.42
N ILE A 28 -4.10 -3.02 -7.74
CA ILE A 28 -5.42 -3.38 -7.21
C ILE A 28 -6.36 -3.94 -8.31
N PRO A 29 -6.56 -3.27 -9.46
CA PRO A 29 -7.42 -3.80 -10.52
C PRO A 29 -6.83 -5.03 -11.22
N LEU A 30 -5.55 -5.33 -11.04
CA LEU A 30 -4.87 -6.44 -11.68
C LEU A 30 -5.01 -7.76 -10.92
N PHE A 31 -5.19 -7.70 -9.61
CA PHE A 31 -5.33 -8.91 -8.78
C PHE A 31 -6.50 -9.80 -9.22
N PRO A 32 -7.73 -9.30 -9.40
CA PRO A 32 -8.83 -10.14 -9.90
C PRO A 32 -8.53 -10.75 -11.28
N LEU A 33 -7.85 -10.02 -12.16
CA LEU A 33 -7.46 -10.55 -13.47
C LEU A 33 -6.46 -11.69 -13.35
N LEU A 34 -5.49 -11.59 -12.43
CA LEU A 34 -4.55 -12.68 -12.15
C LEU A 34 -5.28 -13.91 -11.61
N TRP A 35 -6.13 -13.72 -10.61
CA TRP A 35 -6.80 -14.82 -9.93
C TRP A 35 -7.77 -15.58 -10.84
N VAL A 36 -8.58 -14.86 -11.62
CA VAL A 36 -9.62 -15.46 -12.45
C VAL A 36 -9.08 -15.93 -13.80
N ARG A 37 -8.25 -15.14 -14.47
CA ARG A 37 -7.79 -15.45 -15.83
C ARG A 37 -6.54 -16.31 -15.86
N ASP A 38 -5.51 -15.95 -15.08
CA ASP A 38 -4.23 -16.64 -15.11
C ASP A 38 -4.24 -17.90 -14.24
N LEU A 39 -4.66 -17.76 -12.98
CA LEU A 39 -4.66 -18.84 -12.00
C LEU A 39 -5.92 -19.70 -12.04
N ARG A 40 -6.99 -19.23 -12.70
CA ARG A 40 -8.29 -19.92 -12.81
C ARG A 40 -8.83 -20.39 -11.46
N LEU A 41 -8.65 -19.55 -10.42
CA LEU A 41 -9.11 -19.87 -9.07
C LEU A 41 -10.64 -19.86 -9.03
N THR A 42 -11.19 -20.75 -8.22
CA THR A 42 -12.62 -20.75 -7.90
C THR A 42 -12.96 -19.60 -6.94
N ASP A 43 -14.21 -19.15 -6.93
CA ASP A 43 -14.68 -18.10 -6.01
C ASP A 43 -14.43 -18.48 -4.55
N GLY A 44 -14.57 -19.78 -4.20
CA GLY A 44 -14.25 -20.30 -2.89
C GLY A 44 -12.77 -20.13 -2.52
N ALA A 45 -11.85 -20.42 -3.45
CA ALA A 45 -10.41 -20.26 -3.21
C ALA A 45 -10.03 -18.77 -3.04
N ILE A 46 -10.65 -17.89 -3.83
CA ILE A 46 -10.46 -16.42 -3.73
C ILE A 46 -11.00 -15.91 -2.39
N SER A 47 -12.19 -16.38 -1.98
CA SER A 47 -12.80 -15.99 -0.70
C SER A 47 -11.95 -16.44 0.49
N ILE A 48 -11.39 -17.65 0.46
CA ILE A 48 -10.45 -18.12 1.50
C ILE A 48 -9.21 -17.22 1.54
N GLY A 49 -8.60 -16.91 0.39
CA GLY A 49 -7.43 -16.05 0.34
C GLY A 49 -7.70 -14.64 0.90
N ASN A 50 -8.85 -14.04 0.57
CA ASN A 50 -9.27 -12.76 1.13
C ASN A 50 -9.52 -12.86 2.65
N SER A 51 -10.14 -13.94 3.11
CA SER A 51 -10.37 -14.18 4.55
C SER A 51 -9.05 -14.31 5.31
N LEU A 52 -8.08 -15.03 4.75
CA LEU A 52 -6.72 -15.15 5.32
C LEU A 52 -6.02 -13.79 5.38
N PHE A 53 -6.15 -12.96 4.33
CA PHE A 53 -5.61 -11.60 4.32
C PHE A 53 -6.21 -10.75 5.44
N TYR A 54 -7.53 -10.72 5.57
CA TYR A 54 -8.18 -9.90 6.60
C TYR A 54 -7.97 -10.44 8.01
N LEU A 55 -7.92 -11.77 8.18
CA LEU A 55 -7.60 -12.38 9.47
C LEU A 55 -6.20 -12.01 9.94
N THR A 56 -5.20 -12.16 9.07
CA THR A 56 -3.81 -11.79 9.40
C THR A 56 -3.64 -10.29 9.59
N ASN A 57 -4.38 -9.46 8.83
CA ASN A 57 -4.44 -8.02 9.04
C ASN A 57 -4.97 -7.70 10.44
N LEU A 58 -6.09 -8.31 10.85
CA LEU A 58 -6.67 -8.12 12.18
C LEU A 58 -5.69 -8.53 13.29
N LEU A 59 -5.13 -9.74 13.22
CA LEU A 59 -4.18 -10.24 14.21
C LEU A 59 -2.92 -9.36 14.30
N SER A 60 -2.42 -8.89 13.16
CA SER A 60 -1.24 -8.03 13.09
C SER A 60 -1.49 -6.62 13.63
N SER A 61 -2.71 -6.09 13.44
CA SER A 61 -3.08 -4.79 14.00
C SER A 61 -3.03 -4.78 15.53
N MET A 62 -3.37 -5.90 16.17
CA MET A 62 -3.29 -6.06 17.63
C MET A 62 -1.83 -6.07 18.15
N LEU A 63 -0.86 -6.37 17.30
CA LEU A 63 0.56 -6.39 17.63
C LEU A 63 1.26 -5.06 17.33
N LEU A 64 0.58 -4.12 16.67
CA LEU A 64 1.15 -2.87 16.17
C LEU A 64 1.77 -2.04 17.29
N ASP A 65 1.04 -1.80 18.39
CA ASP A 65 1.52 -0.98 19.50
C ASP A 65 2.76 -1.58 20.17
N ARG A 66 2.80 -2.91 20.33
CA ARG A 66 3.96 -3.61 20.86
C ARG A 66 5.18 -3.51 19.94
N ALA A 67 4.95 -3.57 18.62
CA ALA A 67 6.00 -3.42 17.63
C ALA A 67 6.57 -1.99 17.62
N ILE A 68 5.71 -0.97 17.70
CA ILE A 68 6.11 0.44 17.78
C ILE A 68 6.94 0.68 19.08
N ALA A 69 6.47 0.16 20.20
CA ALA A 69 7.16 0.32 21.47
C ALA A 69 8.58 -0.30 21.49
N ARG A 70 8.79 -1.41 20.78
CA ARG A 70 10.08 -2.12 20.74
C ARG A 70 11.07 -1.56 19.72
N LEU A 71 10.61 -1.21 18.51
CA LEU A 71 11.47 -0.85 17.38
C LEU A 71 11.54 0.65 17.13
N GLY A 72 10.63 1.42 17.69
CA GLY A 72 10.43 2.83 17.38
C GLY A 72 9.71 3.05 16.05
N ASN A 73 8.98 4.15 15.94
CA ASN A 73 8.12 4.42 14.78
C ASN A 73 8.92 4.55 13.48
N HIS A 74 10.07 5.22 13.49
CA HIS A 74 10.88 5.48 12.29
C HIS A 74 11.50 4.20 11.68
N ARG A 75 12.15 3.35 12.51
CA ARG A 75 12.73 2.08 12.03
C ARG A 75 11.66 1.15 11.50
N LEU A 76 10.52 1.15 12.18
CA LEU A 76 9.39 0.32 11.79
C LEU A 76 8.78 0.79 10.47
N LEU A 77 8.67 2.11 10.24
CA LEU A 77 8.20 2.69 8.97
C LEU A 77 9.11 2.30 7.81
N PHE A 78 10.43 2.37 7.99
CA PHE A 78 11.40 1.99 6.96
C PHE A 78 11.32 0.49 6.61
N LEU A 79 11.36 -0.40 7.61
CA LEU A 79 11.25 -1.84 7.42
C LEU A 79 9.94 -2.23 6.72
N ARG A 80 8.85 -1.59 7.10
CA ARG A 80 7.52 -1.81 6.52
C ARG A 80 7.43 -1.30 5.08
N GLY A 81 8.04 -0.14 4.81
CA GLY A 81 8.16 0.38 3.45
C GLY A 81 8.82 -0.63 2.53
N LEU A 82 9.92 -1.26 2.97
CA LEU A 82 10.62 -2.29 2.21
C LEU A 82 9.78 -3.55 1.99
N THR A 83 9.00 -3.97 2.99
CA THR A 83 8.17 -5.19 2.87
C THR A 83 6.84 -4.95 2.16
N TYR A 84 6.44 -3.68 1.97
CA TYR A 84 5.13 -3.33 1.40
C TYR A 84 4.93 -3.81 -0.04
N GLY A 85 5.99 -3.89 -0.81
CA GLY A 85 5.98 -4.45 -2.16
C GLY A 85 5.88 -5.97 -2.22
N LEU A 86 6.04 -6.68 -1.10
CA LEU A 86 6.12 -8.13 -1.08
C LEU A 86 4.83 -8.80 -1.60
N TYR A 87 3.67 -8.26 -1.27
CA TYR A 87 2.38 -8.83 -1.71
C TYR A 87 2.24 -8.87 -3.24
N PRO A 88 2.33 -7.77 -4.00
CA PRO A 88 2.26 -7.83 -5.46
C PRO A 88 3.42 -8.60 -6.09
N ILE A 89 4.61 -8.61 -5.48
CA ILE A 89 5.74 -9.42 -5.93
C ILE A 89 5.40 -10.91 -5.81
N LEU A 90 4.96 -11.39 -4.65
CA LEU A 90 4.56 -12.78 -4.45
C LEU A 90 3.39 -13.18 -5.37
N GLN A 91 2.41 -12.28 -5.54
CA GLN A 91 1.31 -12.51 -6.47
C GLN A 91 1.79 -12.64 -7.92
N SER A 92 2.82 -11.88 -8.34
CA SER A 92 3.36 -12.00 -9.71
C SER A 92 3.99 -13.35 -10.01
N PHE A 93 4.50 -14.04 -8.97
CA PHE A 93 5.08 -15.39 -9.07
C PHE A 93 4.07 -16.50 -8.75
N SER A 94 2.87 -16.18 -8.31
CA SER A 94 1.85 -17.19 -7.99
C SER A 94 1.50 -18.02 -9.24
N GLN A 95 1.60 -19.33 -9.11
CA GLN A 95 1.26 -20.30 -10.16
C GLN A 95 0.08 -21.19 -9.75
N ASP A 96 -0.24 -21.22 -8.47
CA ASP A 96 -1.28 -22.05 -7.88
C ASP A 96 -2.00 -21.34 -6.71
N VAL A 97 -3.01 -22.01 -6.18
CA VAL A 97 -3.80 -21.54 -5.04
C VAL A 97 -2.98 -21.44 -3.75
N THR A 98 -1.98 -22.30 -3.58
CA THR A 98 -1.18 -22.36 -2.35
C THR A 98 -0.34 -21.10 -2.18
N LEU A 99 0.39 -20.72 -3.24
CA LEU A 99 1.20 -19.50 -3.21
C LEU A 99 0.33 -18.24 -3.11
N PHE A 100 -0.87 -18.24 -3.73
CA PHE A 100 -1.84 -17.18 -3.56
C PHE A 100 -2.27 -17.03 -2.08
N TRP A 101 -2.55 -18.11 -1.37
CA TRP A 101 -2.91 -18.06 0.06
C TRP A 101 -1.74 -17.60 0.93
N ILE A 102 -0.53 -18.12 0.69
CA ILE A 102 0.68 -17.68 1.40
C ILE A 102 0.92 -16.19 1.19
N ALA A 103 0.79 -15.71 -0.04
CA ALA A 103 0.91 -14.30 -0.35
C ALA A 103 -0.16 -13.46 0.36
N SER A 104 -1.40 -13.97 0.46
CA SER A 104 -2.51 -13.31 1.16
C SER A 104 -2.24 -13.16 2.66
N ILE A 105 -1.72 -14.21 3.31
CA ILE A 105 -1.30 -14.16 4.72
C ILE A 105 -0.20 -13.09 4.92
N GLY A 106 0.86 -13.14 4.12
CA GLY A 106 1.95 -12.16 4.19
C GLY A 106 1.48 -10.73 3.89
N GLY A 107 0.60 -10.57 2.89
CA GLY A 107 0.02 -9.29 2.51
C GLY A 107 -0.81 -8.66 3.62
N GLY A 108 -1.66 -9.44 4.29
CA GLY A 108 -2.47 -8.98 5.41
C GLY A 108 -1.61 -8.51 6.59
N PHE A 109 -0.55 -9.26 6.92
CA PHE A 109 0.41 -8.89 7.96
C PHE A 109 1.07 -7.54 7.66
N VAL A 110 1.64 -7.40 6.47
CA VAL A 110 2.34 -6.17 6.05
C VAL A 110 1.36 -4.99 5.99
N TRP A 111 0.15 -5.20 5.46
CA TRP A 111 -0.84 -4.13 5.32
C TRP A 111 -1.24 -3.50 6.66
N ALA A 112 -1.53 -4.31 7.68
CA ALA A 112 -1.84 -3.80 9.02
C ALA A 112 -0.72 -2.90 9.56
N MET A 113 0.50 -3.36 9.37
CA MET A 113 1.66 -2.66 9.84
C MET A 113 1.87 -1.32 9.11
N VAL A 114 1.71 -1.27 7.81
CA VAL A 114 1.93 -0.06 6.99
C VAL A 114 0.82 0.98 7.23
N SER A 115 -0.44 0.57 7.19
CA SER A 115 -1.59 1.50 7.28
C SER A 115 -1.61 2.28 8.59
N GLY A 116 -1.38 1.62 9.73
CA GLY A 116 -1.34 2.28 11.03
C GLY A 116 -0.20 3.29 11.15
N THR A 117 0.99 2.94 10.62
CA THR A 117 2.15 3.84 10.69
C THR A 117 1.99 5.07 9.81
N LEU A 118 1.39 4.91 8.63
CA LEU A 118 1.10 6.04 7.73
C LEU A 118 0.18 7.06 8.38
N PHE A 119 -0.89 6.58 9.02
CA PHE A 119 -1.83 7.45 9.71
C PHE A 119 -1.17 8.18 10.89
N ASN A 120 -0.40 7.47 11.71
CA ASN A 120 0.35 8.07 12.82
C ASN A 120 1.32 9.15 12.31
N ARG A 121 2.06 8.87 11.23
CA ARG A 121 2.99 9.84 10.65
C ARG A 121 2.30 11.08 10.12
N LEU A 122 1.16 10.93 9.47
CA LEU A 122 0.35 12.06 9.04
C LEU A 122 -0.07 12.91 10.24
N MET A 123 -0.53 12.29 11.32
CA MET A 123 -0.98 13.00 12.53
C MET A 123 0.17 13.75 13.24
N GLU A 124 1.38 13.21 13.25
CA GLU A 124 2.56 13.87 13.81
C GLU A 124 2.93 15.17 13.08
N ARG A 125 2.62 15.26 11.79
CA ARG A 125 2.98 16.41 10.93
C ARG A 125 1.85 17.43 10.74
N VAL A 126 0.66 17.12 11.21
CA VAL A 126 -0.52 17.99 11.08
C VAL A 126 -0.73 18.80 12.36
N PRO A 127 -0.63 20.14 12.30
CA PRO A 127 -0.90 21.02 13.45
C PRO A 127 -2.34 20.86 13.94
N GLU A 128 -2.54 20.86 15.26
CA GLU A 128 -3.87 20.68 15.86
C GLU A 128 -4.87 21.75 15.44
N ASN A 129 -4.39 23.01 15.32
CA ASN A 129 -5.23 24.16 15.01
C ASN A 129 -5.69 24.23 13.53
N ASP A 130 -5.04 23.47 12.61
CA ASP A 130 -5.34 23.52 11.16
C ASP A 130 -5.55 22.13 10.57
N ARG A 131 -5.93 21.17 11.42
CA ARG A 131 -6.16 19.76 11.07
C ARG A 131 -7.12 19.57 9.91
N PRO A 132 -8.30 20.25 9.85
CA PRO A 132 -9.25 20.06 8.76
C PRO A 132 -8.68 20.39 7.37
N ALA A 133 -7.90 21.49 7.25
CA ALA A 133 -7.33 21.90 5.97
C ALA A 133 -6.25 20.92 5.47
N HIS A 134 -5.38 20.43 6.37
CA HIS A 134 -4.36 19.43 6.07
C HIS A 134 -4.98 18.09 5.67
N MET A 135 -6.01 17.63 6.39
CA MET A 135 -6.74 16.41 6.09
C MET A 135 -7.49 16.49 4.76
N ALA A 136 -8.06 17.65 4.42
CA ALA A 136 -8.70 17.87 3.12
C ALA A 136 -7.68 17.72 1.96
N LEU A 137 -6.49 18.32 2.09
CA LEU A 137 -5.42 18.16 1.09
C LEU A 137 -4.92 16.71 1.00
N HIS A 138 -4.72 16.05 2.14
CA HIS A 138 -4.37 14.64 2.16
C HIS A 138 -5.42 13.77 1.46
N ASN A 139 -6.72 14.01 1.67
CA ASN A 139 -7.80 13.28 1.00
C ASN A 139 -7.80 13.51 -0.53
N ILE A 140 -7.47 14.72 -0.99
CA ILE A 140 -7.31 15.00 -2.43
C ILE A 140 -6.15 14.18 -2.99
N VAL A 141 -5.02 14.14 -2.29
CA VAL A 141 -3.84 13.36 -2.68
C VAL A 141 -4.13 11.85 -2.67
N LEU A 142 -4.84 11.36 -1.66
CA LEU A 142 -5.28 9.96 -1.60
C LEU A 142 -6.14 9.60 -2.82
N ASN A 143 -7.20 10.37 -3.08
CA ASN A 143 -8.11 10.10 -4.20
C ASN A 143 -7.42 10.29 -5.57
N GLY A 144 -6.52 11.27 -5.68
CA GLY A 144 -5.65 11.44 -6.85
C GLY A 144 -4.77 10.23 -7.09
N GLY A 145 -4.14 9.70 -6.04
CA GLY A 145 -3.32 8.48 -6.10
C GLY A 145 -4.14 7.24 -6.47
N ILE A 146 -5.36 7.10 -5.93
CA ILE A 146 -6.30 6.04 -6.30
C ILE A 146 -6.62 6.11 -7.80
N LEU A 147 -7.00 7.28 -8.28
CA LEU A 147 -7.35 7.49 -9.69
C LEU A 147 -6.16 7.16 -10.60
N LEU A 148 -5.02 7.79 -10.36
CA LEU A 148 -3.80 7.60 -11.16
C LEU A 148 -3.35 6.14 -11.16
N GLY A 149 -3.28 5.51 -10.00
CA GLY A 149 -2.85 4.11 -9.88
C GLY A 149 -3.82 3.15 -10.58
N SER A 150 -5.11 3.30 -10.34
CA SER A 150 -6.14 2.41 -10.92
C SER A 150 -6.24 2.54 -12.43
N MET A 151 -5.97 3.71 -13.00
CA MET A 151 -5.93 3.90 -14.46
C MET A 151 -4.61 3.41 -15.07
N ALA A 152 -3.49 3.67 -14.40
CA ALA A 152 -2.17 3.29 -14.91
C ALA A 152 -1.98 1.76 -14.92
N GLY A 153 -2.50 1.04 -13.94
CA GLY A 153 -2.33 -0.40 -13.81
C GLY A 153 -2.76 -1.18 -15.06
N PRO A 154 -4.04 -1.12 -15.48
CA PRO A 154 -4.50 -1.80 -16.70
C PRO A 154 -3.78 -1.33 -17.96
N GLY A 155 -3.46 -0.05 -18.08
CA GLY A 155 -2.69 0.51 -19.20
C GLY A 155 -1.27 -0.07 -19.30
N LEU A 156 -0.59 -0.26 -18.18
CA LEU A 156 0.71 -0.93 -18.15
C LEU A 156 0.58 -2.43 -18.41
N ALA A 157 -0.44 -3.07 -17.85
CA ALA A 157 -0.66 -4.50 -18.03
C ALA A 157 -0.96 -4.86 -19.50
N SER A 158 -1.64 -3.98 -20.25
CA SER A 158 -1.88 -4.17 -21.67
C SER A 158 -0.59 -4.10 -22.53
N ARG A 159 0.44 -3.39 -22.06
CA ARG A 159 1.72 -3.19 -22.77
C ARG A 159 2.77 -4.23 -22.41
N MET A 160 2.96 -4.51 -21.12
CA MET A 160 4.05 -5.34 -20.64
C MET A 160 3.62 -6.69 -20.04
N GLY A 161 2.31 -6.93 -19.99
CA GLY A 161 1.72 -8.14 -19.42
C GLY A 161 1.42 -8.02 -17.93
N LEU A 162 0.46 -8.83 -17.48
CA LEU A 162 -0.11 -8.76 -16.14
C LEU A 162 0.94 -9.00 -15.03
N ARG A 163 1.69 -10.11 -15.11
CA ARG A 163 2.67 -10.51 -14.08
C ARG A 163 3.85 -9.53 -13.98
N LYS A 164 4.35 -9.04 -15.13
CA LYS A 164 5.42 -8.03 -15.15
C LYS A 164 4.97 -6.72 -14.54
N THR A 165 3.70 -6.32 -14.77
CA THR A 165 3.14 -5.12 -14.17
C THR A 165 2.97 -5.25 -12.65
N LEU A 166 2.56 -6.43 -12.16
CA LEU A 166 2.50 -6.70 -10.72
C LEU A 166 3.89 -6.65 -10.06
N LEU A 167 4.89 -7.23 -10.72
CA LEU A 167 6.28 -7.17 -10.26
C LEU A 167 6.79 -5.72 -10.20
N PHE A 168 6.57 -4.95 -11.27
CA PHE A 168 6.89 -3.53 -11.33
C PHE A 168 6.18 -2.73 -10.23
N ALA A 169 4.88 -2.97 -10.02
CA ALA A 169 4.11 -2.35 -8.94
C ALA A 169 4.68 -2.68 -7.55
N GLY A 170 5.17 -3.90 -7.36
CA GLY A 170 5.84 -4.30 -6.13
C GLY A 170 7.11 -3.49 -5.87
N PHE A 171 7.99 -3.36 -6.85
CA PHE A 171 9.19 -2.53 -6.72
C PHE A 171 8.87 -1.05 -6.53
N LEU A 172 7.86 -0.54 -7.23
CA LEU A 172 7.41 0.84 -7.07
C LEU A 172 6.89 1.10 -5.64
N ARG A 173 6.17 0.12 -5.05
CA ARG A 173 5.74 0.17 -3.64
C ARG A 173 6.93 0.19 -2.67
N VAL A 174 7.95 -0.63 -2.91
CA VAL A 174 9.17 -0.62 -2.09
C VAL A 174 9.84 0.75 -2.15
N ALA A 175 10.01 1.30 -3.35
CA ALA A 175 10.61 2.63 -3.54
C ALA A 175 9.79 3.73 -2.84
N ALA A 176 8.46 3.73 -3.02
CA ALA A 176 7.57 4.70 -2.38
C ALA A 176 7.57 4.58 -0.85
N GLY A 177 7.60 3.35 -0.34
CA GLY A 177 7.71 3.09 1.10
C GLY A 177 9.05 3.54 1.69
N ALA A 178 10.15 3.31 0.97
CA ALA A 178 11.47 3.79 1.37
C ALA A 178 11.54 5.32 1.40
N LEU A 179 11.00 6.00 0.38
CA LEU A 179 10.94 7.47 0.34
C LEU A 179 10.14 8.04 1.51
N LEU A 180 8.99 7.46 1.84
CA LEU A 180 8.22 7.85 3.02
C LEU A 180 8.99 7.59 4.32
N GLY A 181 9.78 6.53 4.39
CA GLY A 181 10.63 6.23 5.53
C GLY A 181 11.80 7.21 5.70
N LEU A 182 12.32 7.75 4.61
CA LEU A 182 13.44 8.71 4.62
C LEU A 182 13.00 10.16 4.83
N TRP A 183 11.88 10.56 4.24
CA TRP A 183 11.39 11.95 4.22
C TRP A 183 10.17 12.19 5.11
N GLY A 184 9.55 11.15 5.56
CA GLY A 184 8.49 11.18 6.56
C GLY A 184 9.04 11.19 7.95
#